data_2376b8fec203550f1116761b39c8e1b1
#
_entry.id   2376b8fec203550f1116761b39c8e1b1
#
_cell.length_a   1.000
_cell.length_b   1.000
_cell.length_c   1.000
_cell.angle_alpha   90.00
_cell.angle_beta   90.00
_cell.angle_gamma   90.00
#
_symmetry.space_group_name_H-M   'P 1'
#
loop_
_entity.id
_entity.type
_entity.pdbx_description
1 polymer ?
#
loop_
_entity_poly.entity_id
_entity_poly.type
_entity_poly.pdbx_seq_one_letter_code
_entity_poly.pdbx_strand_id
1 'polypeptide(L)'
;MSEHVTTGHLTGIDYSETSVRTSLQTNANAIEAGKMDVSQGSVEKLPFADDSFDKITTVESFYFWPDPPENLKEVSRVLKTGGTFLLIAEIYERPDLSPATRENIKHYNLYNPTPEKFEDIFRNAGFTTVIVHIEPNEGWICIEGRK
;
A
#
# COMPACT_ATOMS: atom_id res chain seq x y z
N MET A 1 -12.72 -2.06 -6.41
CA MET A 1 -12.55 -0.83 -5.59
C MET A 1 -13.38 0.34 -6.14
N SER A 2 -13.36 0.61 -7.42
CA SER A 2 -14.16 1.72 -8.04
C SER A 2 -15.66 1.65 -7.76
N GLU A 3 -16.24 0.47 -7.64
CA GLU A 3 -17.67 0.25 -7.33
C GLU A 3 -18.06 0.68 -5.91
N HIS A 4 -17.10 0.75 -4.98
CA HIS A 4 -17.33 1.12 -3.58
C HIS A 4 -17.11 2.62 -3.31
N VAL A 5 -16.55 3.35 -4.28
CA VAL A 5 -16.35 4.80 -4.16
C VAL A 5 -17.58 5.50 -4.76
N THR A 6 -18.52 5.86 -3.89
CA THR A 6 -19.77 6.54 -4.28
C THR A 6 -19.60 8.04 -4.47
N THR A 7 -18.63 8.63 -3.76
CA THR A 7 -18.28 10.06 -3.86
C THR A 7 -16.75 10.19 -3.88
N GLY A 8 -16.24 11.21 -4.57
CA GLY A 8 -14.80 11.45 -4.68
C GLY A 8 -14.19 10.87 -5.95
N HIS A 9 -12.86 10.84 -5.99
CA HIS A 9 -12.07 10.43 -7.13
C HIS A 9 -11.04 9.38 -6.71
N LEU A 10 -10.78 8.39 -7.56
CA LEU A 10 -9.77 7.36 -7.37
C LEU A 10 -8.54 7.67 -8.23
N THR A 11 -7.36 7.47 -7.64
CA THR A 11 -6.11 7.52 -8.39
C THR A 11 -5.33 6.24 -8.12
N GLY A 12 -5.01 5.50 -9.18
CA GLY A 12 -4.16 4.31 -9.12
C GLY A 12 -2.79 4.61 -9.71
N ILE A 13 -1.74 4.09 -9.06
CA ILE A 13 -0.38 4.11 -9.61
C ILE A 13 0.24 2.72 -9.54
N ASP A 14 1.06 2.41 -10.51
CA ASP A 14 1.92 1.23 -10.52
C ASP A 14 3.23 1.56 -11.24
N TYR A 15 4.35 0.99 -10.82
CA TYR A 15 5.63 1.20 -11.49
C TYR A 15 5.71 0.43 -12.81
N SER A 16 4.95 -0.65 -12.97
CA SER A 16 4.91 -1.50 -14.15
C SER A 16 3.97 -0.94 -15.22
N GLU A 17 4.52 -0.61 -16.38
CA GLU A 17 3.74 -0.19 -17.54
C GLU A 17 2.67 -1.23 -17.92
N THR A 18 2.98 -2.52 -17.78
CA THR A 18 2.03 -3.60 -18.06
C THR A 18 0.87 -3.59 -17.09
N SER A 19 1.12 -3.40 -15.78
CA SER A 19 0.08 -3.28 -14.76
C SER A 19 -0.81 -2.06 -15.00
N VAL A 20 -0.20 -0.93 -15.31
CA VAL A 20 -0.92 0.31 -15.67
C VAL A 20 -1.84 0.07 -16.87
N ARG A 21 -1.33 -0.51 -17.96
CA ARG A 21 -2.12 -0.81 -19.14
C ARG A 21 -3.31 -1.74 -18.83
N THR A 22 -3.08 -2.80 -18.06
CA THR A 22 -4.13 -3.71 -17.62
C THR A 22 -5.18 -2.99 -16.77
N SER A 23 -4.73 -2.15 -15.84
CA SER A 23 -5.62 -1.36 -14.98
C SER A 23 -6.47 -0.37 -15.78
N LEU A 24 -5.90 0.29 -16.78
CA LEU A 24 -6.63 1.18 -17.71
C LEU A 24 -7.73 0.43 -18.46
N GLN A 25 -7.43 -0.76 -18.96
CA GLN A 25 -8.42 -1.59 -19.66
C GLN A 25 -9.54 -2.08 -18.73
N THR A 26 -9.16 -2.58 -17.55
CA THR A 26 -10.12 -3.15 -16.57
C THR A 26 -11.07 -2.08 -16.02
N ASN A 27 -10.59 -0.84 -15.88
CA ASN A 27 -11.35 0.25 -15.27
C ASN A 27 -11.85 1.30 -16.29
N ALA A 28 -11.89 0.97 -17.59
CA ALA A 28 -12.22 1.91 -18.67
C ALA A 28 -13.51 2.69 -18.39
N ASN A 29 -14.58 2.02 -17.96
CA ASN A 29 -15.86 2.69 -17.66
C ASN A 29 -15.76 3.74 -16.54
N ALA A 30 -14.98 3.46 -15.48
CA ALA A 30 -14.79 4.40 -14.39
C ALA A 30 -13.93 5.61 -14.82
N ILE A 31 -12.96 5.37 -15.68
CA ILE A 31 -12.08 6.40 -16.25
C ILE A 31 -12.86 7.31 -17.20
N GLU A 32 -13.64 6.73 -18.13
CA GLU A 32 -14.51 7.48 -19.04
C GLU A 32 -15.55 8.33 -18.31
N ALA A 33 -16.04 7.83 -17.16
CA ALA A 33 -16.94 8.57 -16.29
C ALA A 33 -16.26 9.67 -15.45
N GLY A 34 -14.93 9.86 -15.57
CA GLY A 34 -14.16 10.83 -14.82
C GLY A 34 -14.04 10.53 -13.31
N LYS A 35 -14.26 9.27 -12.91
CA LYS A 35 -14.22 8.83 -11.49
C LYS A 35 -12.87 8.26 -11.09
N MET A 36 -12.01 7.94 -12.05
CA MET A 36 -10.74 7.26 -11.80
C MET A 36 -9.68 7.70 -12.80
N ASP A 37 -8.46 7.87 -12.30
CA ASP A 37 -7.24 7.98 -13.09
C ASP A 37 -6.28 6.85 -12.76
N VAL A 38 -5.51 6.39 -13.74
CA VAL A 38 -4.43 5.43 -13.54
C VAL A 38 -3.20 5.95 -14.27
N SER A 39 -2.06 5.97 -13.59
CA SER A 39 -0.79 6.40 -14.17
C SER A 39 0.38 5.56 -13.72
N GLN A 40 1.47 5.61 -14.49
CA GLN A 40 2.73 5.01 -14.07
C GLN A 40 3.42 5.90 -13.04
N GLY A 41 3.93 5.30 -11.98
CA GLY A 41 4.66 6.00 -10.93
C GLY A 41 5.29 5.06 -9.92
N SER A 42 6.28 5.55 -9.18
CA SER A 42 6.94 4.81 -8.09
C SER A 42 6.59 5.44 -6.75
N VAL A 43 6.45 4.58 -5.73
CA VAL A 43 6.28 5.00 -4.34
C VAL A 43 7.49 5.73 -3.79
N GLU A 44 8.65 5.62 -4.43
CA GLU A 44 9.86 6.37 -4.06
C GLU A 44 9.67 7.88 -4.20
N LYS A 45 8.84 8.29 -5.17
CA LYS A 45 8.48 9.67 -5.41
C LYS A 45 7.10 9.74 -6.06
N LEU A 46 6.07 9.93 -5.25
CA LEU A 46 4.70 10.03 -5.72
C LEU A 46 4.47 11.35 -6.47
N PRO A 47 3.90 11.32 -7.69
CA PRO A 47 3.72 12.53 -8.51
C PRO A 47 2.53 13.40 -8.04
N PHE A 48 2.38 13.56 -6.73
CA PHE A 48 1.29 14.28 -6.11
C PHE A 48 1.83 15.32 -5.12
N ALA A 49 1.07 16.41 -4.94
CA ALA A 49 1.37 17.40 -3.91
C ALA A 49 1.17 16.84 -2.50
N ASP A 50 1.74 17.51 -1.51
CA ASP A 50 1.49 17.21 -0.11
C ASP A 50 -0.02 17.29 0.19
N ASP A 51 -0.49 16.49 1.14
CA ASP A 51 -1.87 16.51 1.63
C ASP A 51 -2.94 16.38 0.51
N SER A 52 -2.69 15.54 -0.49
CA SER A 52 -3.59 15.34 -1.65
C SER A 52 -4.73 14.36 -1.39
N PHE A 53 -4.50 13.33 -0.56
CA PHE A 53 -5.42 12.19 -0.43
C PHE A 53 -6.02 12.09 0.97
N ASP A 54 -7.32 11.80 1.03
CA ASP A 54 -8.01 11.49 2.29
C ASP A 54 -7.77 10.05 2.74
N LYS A 55 -7.60 9.13 1.76
CA LYS A 55 -7.32 7.71 2.00
C LYS A 55 -6.35 7.19 0.96
N ILE A 56 -5.42 6.35 1.42
CA ILE A 56 -4.51 5.61 0.55
C ILE A 56 -4.59 4.13 0.94
N THR A 57 -4.48 3.25 -0.02
CA THR A 57 -4.41 1.81 0.24
C THR A 57 -3.36 1.15 -0.65
N THR A 58 -2.68 0.16 -0.10
CA THR A 58 -1.82 -0.75 -0.83
C THR A 58 -2.15 -2.19 -0.44
N VAL A 59 -2.22 -3.07 -1.44
CA VAL A 59 -2.54 -4.49 -1.26
C VAL A 59 -1.49 -5.30 -1.99
N GLU A 60 -0.85 -6.22 -1.28
CA GLU A 60 0.13 -7.17 -1.82
C GLU A 60 1.30 -6.53 -2.61
N SER A 61 1.72 -5.32 -2.26
CA SER A 61 2.79 -4.62 -2.97
C SER A 61 3.92 -4.11 -2.07
N PHE A 62 3.66 -3.88 -0.79
CA PHE A 62 4.58 -3.24 0.17
C PHE A 62 5.95 -3.93 0.25
N TYR A 63 5.98 -5.25 0.25
CA TYR A 63 7.21 -6.03 0.37
C TYR A 63 8.12 -5.97 -0.87
N PHE A 64 7.64 -5.39 -1.97
CA PHE A 64 8.42 -5.11 -3.19
C PHE A 64 8.94 -3.67 -3.25
N TRP A 65 8.57 -2.81 -2.29
CA TRP A 65 9.03 -1.43 -2.33
C TRP A 65 10.56 -1.36 -2.16
N PRO A 66 11.25 -0.44 -2.85
CA PRO A 66 12.71 -0.36 -2.82
C PRO A 66 13.29 -0.08 -1.44
N ASP A 67 12.66 0.84 -0.69
CA ASP A 67 13.00 1.19 0.69
C ASP A 67 11.71 1.43 1.48
N PRO A 68 11.04 0.37 1.97
CA PRO A 68 9.73 0.51 2.58
C PRO A 68 9.64 1.52 3.73
N PRO A 69 10.61 1.62 4.66
CA PRO A 69 10.60 2.65 5.70
C PRO A 69 10.66 4.09 5.17
N GLU A 70 11.48 4.37 4.15
CA GLU A 70 11.57 5.69 3.54
C GLU A 70 10.36 5.96 2.64
N ASN A 71 9.89 4.97 1.88
CA ASN A 71 8.73 5.11 1.01
C ASN A 71 7.43 5.38 1.79
N LEU A 72 7.31 4.90 3.03
CA LEU A 72 6.20 5.26 3.92
C LEU A 72 6.15 6.76 4.25
N LYS A 73 7.29 7.44 4.31
CA LYS A 73 7.32 8.91 4.50
C LYS A 73 6.71 9.63 3.30
N GLU A 74 6.94 9.11 2.11
CA GLU A 74 6.35 9.65 0.88
C GLU A 74 4.83 9.43 0.85
N VAL A 75 4.34 8.26 1.29
CA VAL A 75 2.91 8.01 1.48
C VAL A 75 2.33 8.98 2.51
N SER A 76 3.01 9.16 3.65
CA SER A 76 2.60 10.12 4.68
C SER A 76 2.57 11.56 4.14
N ARG A 77 3.52 11.95 3.30
CA ARG A 77 3.57 13.29 2.71
C ARG A 77 2.31 13.61 1.90
N VAL A 78 1.89 12.69 1.03
CA VAL A 78 0.72 12.92 0.16
C VAL A 78 -0.61 12.66 0.84
N LEU A 79 -0.62 12.03 2.02
CA LEU A 79 -1.82 11.81 2.82
C LEU A 79 -2.13 13.08 3.62
N LYS A 80 -3.39 13.52 3.63
CA LYS A 80 -3.86 14.66 4.44
C LYS A 80 -3.74 14.38 5.94
N THR A 81 -3.58 15.43 6.73
CA THR A 81 -3.74 15.35 8.18
C THR A 81 -5.14 14.79 8.53
N GLY A 82 -5.19 13.79 9.39
CA GLY A 82 -6.40 13.01 9.70
C GLY A 82 -6.77 11.96 8.65
N GLY A 83 -6.03 11.86 7.56
CA GLY A 83 -6.20 10.83 6.54
C GLY A 83 -5.77 9.45 7.01
N THR A 84 -6.22 8.42 6.32
CA THR A 84 -5.98 7.01 6.66
C THR A 84 -5.20 6.30 5.54
N PHE A 85 -4.15 5.59 5.92
CA PHE A 85 -3.44 4.64 5.06
C PHE A 85 -3.73 3.21 5.51
N LEU A 86 -4.12 2.34 4.56
CA LEU A 86 -4.29 0.91 4.76
C LEU A 86 -3.26 0.13 3.96
N LEU A 87 -2.51 -0.70 4.65
CA LEU A 87 -1.60 -1.67 4.07
C LEU A 87 -2.13 -3.08 4.37
N ILE A 88 -2.29 -3.90 3.33
CA ILE A 88 -2.72 -5.29 3.45
C ILE A 88 -1.67 -6.17 2.79
N ALA A 89 -1.20 -7.20 3.50
CA ALA A 89 -0.15 -8.09 3.03
C ALA A 89 -0.26 -9.52 3.61
N GLU A 90 0.15 -10.51 2.80
CA GLU A 90 0.37 -11.89 3.26
C GLU A 90 1.81 -12.11 3.72
N ILE A 91 2.76 -11.30 3.24
CA ILE A 91 4.17 -11.41 3.57
C ILE A 91 4.51 -10.53 4.76
N TYR A 92 4.67 -11.16 5.91
CA TYR A 92 5.21 -10.57 7.14
C TYR A 92 5.86 -11.66 7.99
N GLU A 93 6.77 -11.32 8.90
CA GLU A 93 7.46 -12.32 9.72
C GLU A 93 6.52 -12.89 10.78
N ARG A 94 6.36 -14.22 10.73
CA ARG A 94 5.57 -15.00 11.66
C ARG A 94 6.12 -16.43 11.76
N PRO A 95 5.90 -17.12 12.91
CA PRO A 95 6.50 -18.44 13.16
C PRO A 95 6.07 -19.53 12.17
N ASP A 96 4.84 -19.47 11.67
CA ASP A 96 4.18 -20.47 10.84
C ASP A 96 4.38 -20.30 9.32
N LEU A 97 5.27 -19.38 8.91
CA LEU A 97 5.64 -19.25 7.49
C LEU A 97 6.16 -20.59 6.94
N SER A 98 5.60 -21.02 5.81
CA SER A 98 6.03 -22.24 5.14
C SER A 98 7.51 -22.16 4.69
N PRO A 99 8.22 -23.30 4.60
CA PRO A 99 9.59 -23.30 4.07
C PRO A 99 9.68 -22.67 2.67
N ALA A 100 8.68 -22.94 1.80
CA ALA A 100 8.62 -22.38 0.45
C ALA A 100 8.46 -20.84 0.49
N THR A 101 7.60 -20.32 1.37
CA THR A 101 7.43 -18.87 1.55
C THR A 101 8.72 -18.22 2.04
N ARG A 102 9.42 -18.83 3.01
CA ARG A 102 10.72 -18.34 3.50
C ARG A 102 11.78 -18.33 2.41
N GLU A 103 11.79 -19.35 1.54
CA GLU A 103 12.70 -19.40 0.39
C GLU A 103 12.38 -18.28 -0.62
N ASN A 104 11.12 -18.04 -0.93
CA ASN A 104 10.70 -16.95 -1.81
C ASN A 104 11.06 -15.57 -1.26
N ILE A 105 10.80 -15.32 0.04
CA ILE A 105 11.19 -14.07 0.72
C ILE A 105 12.68 -13.82 0.52
N LYS A 106 13.50 -14.84 0.74
CA LYS A 106 14.96 -14.74 0.58
C LYS A 106 15.40 -14.60 -0.88
N HIS A 107 14.79 -15.38 -1.78
CA HIS A 107 15.12 -15.37 -3.20
C HIS A 107 14.83 -14.03 -3.87
N TYR A 108 13.67 -13.44 -3.54
CA TYR A 108 13.23 -12.16 -4.10
C TYR A 108 13.59 -10.96 -3.24
N ASN A 109 14.32 -11.18 -2.13
CA ASN A 109 14.70 -10.14 -1.17
C ASN A 109 13.49 -9.30 -0.71
N LEU A 110 12.38 -9.98 -0.38
CA LEU A 110 11.16 -9.30 0.03
C LEU A 110 11.32 -8.71 1.43
N TYR A 111 10.81 -7.50 1.62
CA TYR A 111 10.79 -6.88 2.94
C TYR A 111 9.76 -7.58 3.83
N ASN A 112 10.23 -8.20 4.92
CA ASN A 112 9.45 -9.11 5.75
C ASN A 112 9.51 -8.70 7.23
N PRO A 113 8.88 -7.58 7.64
CA PRO A 113 8.90 -7.12 9.02
C PRO A 113 7.96 -7.91 9.93
N THR A 114 8.26 -7.92 11.24
CA THR A 114 7.31 -8.40 12.26
C THR A 114 6.16 -7.40 12.44
N PRO A 115 5.03 -7.81 13.05
CA PRO A 115 3.93 -6.89 13.39
C PRO A 115 4.38 -5.67 14.18
N GLU A 116 5.27 -5.85 15.18
CA GLU A 116 5.81 -4.75 15.98
C GLU A 116 6.67 -3.81 15.14
N LYS A 117 7.42 -4.38 14.18
CA LYS A 117 8.24 -3.59 13.28
C LYS A 117 7.40 -2.74 12.33
N PHE A 118 6.21 -3.21 11.92
CA PHE A 118 5.26 -2.39 11.17
C PHE A 118 4.84 -1.16 11.97
N GLU A 119 4.51 -1.29 13.26
CA GLU A 119 4.19 -0.14 14.10
C GLU A 119 5.33 0.88 14.13
N ASP A 120 6.56 0.42 14.35
CA ASP A 120 7.75 1.28 14.41
C ASP A 120 7.94 2.09 13.13
N ILE A 121 7.92 1.44 11.97
CA ILE A 121 8.18 2.12 10.69
C ILE A 121 7.05 3.09 10.32
N PHE A 122 5.79 2.77 10.65
CA PHE A 122 4.67 3.69 10.46
C PHE A 122 4.80 4.93 11.35
N ARG A 123 5.10 4.74 12.65
CA ARG A 123 5.33 5.86 13.58
C ARG A 123 6.50 6.76 13.13
N ASN A 124 7.58 6.14 12.68
CA ASN A 124 8.75 6.85 12.16
C ASN A 124 8.45 7.61 10.84
N ALA A 125 7.47 7.16 10.08
CA ALA A 125 7.00 7.84 8.87
C ALA A 125 5.99 8.97 9.15
N GLY A 126 5.61 9.20 10.42
CA GLY A 126 4.75 10.32 10.82
C GLY A 126 3.28 9.95 11.06
N PHE A 127 2.94 8.65 11.08
CA PHE A 127 1.59 8.23 11.46
C PHE A 127 1.41 8.30 12.99
N THR A 128 0.39 9.02 13.43
CA THR A 128 0.13 9.28 14.86
C THR A 128 -0.61 8.12 15.54
N THR A 129 -1.46 7.43 14.81
CA THR A 129 -2.15 6.22 15.25
C THR A 129 -1.81 5.09 14.32
N VAL A 130 -1.43 3.95 14.87
CA VAL A 130 -1.14 2.73 14.09
C VAL A 130 -1.88 1.56 14.76
N ILE A 131 -2.71 0.88 13.99
CA ILE A 131 -3.45 -0.30 14.43
C ILE A 131 -3.05 -1.47 13.56
N VAL A 132 -2.62 -2.55 14.17
CA VAL A 132 -2.23 -3.79 13.50
C VAL A 132 -3.35 -4.81 13.68
N HIS A 133 -3.92 -5.27 12.59
CA HIS A 133 -4.90 -6.34 12.54
C HIS A 133 -4.23 -7.59 11.95
N ILE A 134 -4.31 -8.69 12.66
CA ILE A 134 -3.80 -9.98 12.21
C ILE A 134 -4.99 -10.92 12.08
N GLU A 135 -5.11 -11.57 10.93
CA GLU A 135 -6.08 -12.65 10.70
C GLU A 135 -5.35 -14.01 10.71
N PRO A 136 -5.28 -14.66 11.88
CA PRO A 136 -4.39 -15.81 12.08
C PRO A 136 -4.71 -17.01 11.18
N ASN A 137 -5.99 -17.18 10.82
CA ASN A 137 -6.43 -18.33 10.04
C ASN A 137 -6.21 -18.16 8.53
N GLU A 138 -6.08 -16.93 8.07
CA GLU A 138 -5.93 -16.58 6.66
C GLU A 138 -4.54 -16.06 6.31
N GLY A 139 -3.70 -15.82 7.33
CA GLY A 139 -2.33 -15.41 7.15
C GLY A 139 -2.14 -13.96 6.69
N TRP A 140 -3.19 -13.14 6.76
CA TRP A 140 -3.15 -11.72 6.41
C TRP A 140 -2.77 -10.85 7.59
N ILE A 141 -2.07 -9.77 7.28
CA ILE A 141 -1.89 -8.63 8.16
C ILE A 141 -2.47 -7.37 7.49
N CYS A 142 -3.18 -6.57 8.26
CA CYS A 142 -3.63 -5.25 7.82
C CYS A 142 -3.14 -4.19 8.80
N ILE A 143 -2.46 -3.18 8.29
CA ILE A 143 -1.96 -2.05 9.08
C ILE A 143 -2.78 -0.82 8.72
N GLU A 144 -3.47 -0.25 9.70
CA GLU A 144 -4.14 1.04 9.58
C GLU A 144 -3.25 2.12 10.22
N GLY A 145 -2.83 3.10 9.43
CA GLY A 145 -2.10 4.28 9.89
C GLY A 145 -2.93 5.55 9.70
N ARG A 146 -2.98 6.42 10.72
CA ARG A 146 -3.56 7.78 10.62
C ARG A 146 -2.47 8.83 10.77
N LYS A 147 -2.47 9.79 9.86
CA LYS A 147 -1.57 10.95 9.90
C LYS A 147 -2.07 12.03 10.86
#